data_ae3f062a9e24903aa4441aa4f97b44f2
#
_entry.id   ae3f062a9e24903aa4441aa4f97b44f2
#
_cell.length_a   1.000
_cell.length_b   1.000
_cell.length_c   1.000
_cell.angle_alpha   90.00
_cell.angle_beta   90.00
_cell.angle_gamma   90.00
#
_symmetry.space_group_name_H-M   'P 1'
#
loop_
_entity.id
_entity.type
_entity.pdbx_description
1 polymer ?
#
loop_
_entity_poly.entity_id
_entity_poly.type
_entity_poly.pdbx_seq_one_letter_code
_entity_poly.pdbx_strand_id
1 'polypeptide(L)'
;MLLFTQAISGVYYSSMQKHRNKRRKRIQLAFVYTLMAIAVVAIVSILILVVQGYRYNRFDGKIEQGGLVQFDSRPSGATVTVDDVTLANKTANKVTLTSGSHTITMSRDGYSSWKKDVLVRAGSVLWLDYTLLFPNSPEITTASRYTTVSSALASPNAKTMAVIVQAQAPEISLTTLDTDTPVTSKVSIATENFTAPAAGASQTFSLVSWDKDSNLLLVKHVYGDKTEYLSVDRRSSKTRNITTELGVSVEKIAYSLGDSNILYARTTSNELRRLDLGSSTVSGPLATNVANFTVTEDRTITYESLPDSEGIRTVGYVTSGNTKSRTIASFKESTTADLRITTGEYYGEHYVVTLYGETLTIKKGNLPSSDSADALKLTEVAKLTVSGSGTYLGFSPTNRMVYVGAGTRIVTYDLELKNSATLRLQ
;
A
#
# COMPACT_ATOMS: atom_id res chain seq x y z
N MET A 1 -91.66 2.81 58.77
CA MET A 1 -90.96 3.81 57.97
C MET A 1 -89.45 3.98 58.27
N LEU A 2 -88.86 3.17 59.13
CA LEU A 2 -87.47 3.26 59.62
C LEU A 2 -86.49 2.21 58.97
N LEU A 3 -87.05 1.17 58.32
CA LEU A 3 -86.23 0.11 57.68
C LEU A 3 -85.79 0.40 56.18
N PHE A 4 -86.43 1.37 55.53
CA PHE A 4 -86.10 1.71 54.12
C PHE A 4 -84.94 2.73 53.99
N THR A 5 -84.66 3.52 55.02
CA THR A 5 -83.64 4.55 55.03
C THR A 5 -82.22 3.99 55.27
N GLN A 6 -82.11 2.83 55.96
CA GLN A 6 -80.78 2.18 56.20
C GLN A 6 -80.25 1.40 54.95
N ALA A 7 -81.16 0.88 54.08
CA ALA A 7 -80.77 0.14 52.91
C ALA A 7 -80.19 1.04 51.80
N ILE A 8 -80.71 2.28 51.67
CA ILE A 8 -80.22 3.24 50.66
C ILE A 8 -78.85 3.84 51.01
N SER A 9 -78.59 4.10 52.30
CA SER A 9 -77.32 4.63 52.76
C SER A 9 -76.15 3.61 52.59
N GLY A 10 -76.43 2.30 52.82
CA GLY A 10 -75.44 1.22 52.67
C GLY A 10 -75.03 0.98 51.23
N VAL A 11 -75.96 1.09 50.27
CA VAL A 11 -75.67 0.92 48.84
C VAL A 11 -74.89 2.10 48.30
N TYR A 12 -75.16 3.33 48.69
CA TYR A 12 -74.40 4.54 48.28
C TYR A 12 -72.94 4.50 48.83
N TYR A 13 -72.75 4.11 50.04
CA TYR A 13 -71.39 4.01 50.63
C TYR A 13 -70.57 2.89 50.02
N SER A 14 -71.16 1.77 49.71
CA SER A 14 -70.49 0.63 49.03
C SER A 14 -70.06 0.97 47.60
N SER A 15 -70.91 1.73 46.84
CA SER A 15 -70.57 2.15 45.48
C SER A 15 -69.46 3.20 45.45
N MET A 16 -69.45 4.15 46.39
CA MET A 16 -68.35 5.16 46.45
C MET A 16 -66.98 4.52 46.84
N GLN A 17 -66.96 3.57 47.78
CA GLN A 17 -65.75 2.87 48.12
C GLN A 17 -65.22 2.03 46.96
N LYS A 18 -66.06 1.38 46.15
CA LYS A 18 -65.71 0.56 45.05
C LYS A 18 -65.13 1.44 43.87
N HIS A 19 -65.64 2.66 43.67
CA HIS A 19 -65.10 3.61 42.70
C HIS A 19 -63.77 4.22 43.13
N ARG A 20 -63.60 4.51 44.41
CA ARG A 20 -62.38 5.07 45.05
C ARG A 20 -61.22 4.07 44.99
N ASN A 21 -61.49 2.78 45.21
CA ASN A 21 -60.48 1.72 45.10
C ASN A 21 -60.06 1.45 43.64
N LYS A 22 -61.00 1.52 42.68
CA LYS A 22 -60.67 1.40 41.24
C LYS A 22 -59.77 2.57 40.76
N ARG A 23 -60.04 3.79 41.21
CA ARG A 23 -59.25 4.99 40.87
C ARG A 23 -57.86 4.94 41.49
N ARG A 24 -57.70 4.49 42.75
CA ARG A 24 -56.41 4.26 43.41
C ARG A 24 -55.60 3.18 42.71
N LYS A 25 -56.19 2.05 42.34
CA LYS A 25 -55.53 0.98 41.57
C LYS A 25 -55.07 1.47 40.20
N ARG A 26 -55.86 2.26 39.47
CA ARG A 26 -55.41 2.85 38.18
C ARG A 26 -54.27 3.84 38.36
N ILE A 27 -54.26 4.67 39.40
CA ILE A 27 -53.20 5.60 39.71
C ILE A 27 -51.92 4.81 40.08
N GLN A 28 -52.03 3.77 40.90
CA GLN A 28 -50.92 2.90 41.27
C GLN A 28 -50.33 2.17 40.03
N LEU A 29 -51.18 1.63 39.17
CA LEU A 29 -50.76 1.01 37.90
C LEU A 29 -50.07 2.04 36.98
N ALA A 30 -50.66 3.24 36.81
CA ALA A 30 -50.02 4.29 36.03
C ALA A 30 -48.66 4.70 36.60
N PHE A 31 -48.53 4.83 37.91
CA PHE A 31 -47.27 5.12 38.56
C PHE A 31 -46.22 4.01 38.31
N VAL A 32 -46.62 2.73 38.48
CA VAL A 32 -45.72 1.60 38.19
C VAL A 32 -45.26 1.57 36.72
N TYR A 33 -46.19 1.77 35.77
CA TYR A 33 -45.82 1.81 34.35
C TYR A 33 -44.94 3.01 34.02
N THR A 34 -45.18 4.19 34.62
CA THR A 34 -44.32 5.36 34.43
C THR A 34 -42.90 5.08 34.99
N LEU A 35 -42.80 4.48 36.18
CA LEU A 35 -41.51 4.10 36.78
C LEU A 35 -40.78 3.10 35.92
N MET A 36 -41.52 2.11 35.39
CA MET A 36 -40.95 1.10 34.49
C MET A 36 -40.48 1.72 33.18
N ALA A 37 -41.23 2.65 32.59
CA ALA A 37 -40.83 3.39 31.41
C ALA A 37 -39.55 4.20 31.63
N ILE A 38 -39.48 4.92 32.76
CA ILE A 38 -38.27 5.67 33.17
C ILE A 38 -37.07 4.73 33.32
N ALA A 39 -37.28 3.58 33.98
CA ALA A 39 -36.22 2.60 34.15
C ALA A 39 -35.71 2.06 32.83
N VAL A 40 -36.62 1.73 31.88
CA VAL A 40 -36.23 1.29 30.52
C VAL A 40 -35.45 2.38 29.80
N VAL A 41 -35.92 3.63 29.79
CA VAL A 41 -35.22 4.75 29.17
C VAL A 41 -33.84 4.95 29.80
N ALA A 42 -33.72 4.85 31.12
CA ALA A 42 -32.43 4.97 31.80
C ALA A 42 -31.47 3.84 31.41
N ILE A 43 -31.94 2.59 31.36
CA ILE A 43 -31.13 1.44 30.96
C ILE A 43 -30.68 1.61 29.50
N VAL A 44 -31.58 1.99 28.58
CA VAL A 44 -31.23 2.21 27.17
C VAL A 44 -30.22 3.34 27.05
N SER A 45 -30.36 4.44 27.79
CA SER A 45 -29.41 5.55 27.78
C SER A 45 -28.03 5.11 28.27
N ILE A 46 -27.96 4.31 29.34
CA ILE A 46 -26.70 3.76 29.86
C ILE A 46 -26.07 2.82 28.80
N LEU A 47 -26.84 1.96 28.15
CA LEU A 47 -26.35 1.07 27.11
C LEU A 47 -25.80 1.85 25.93
N ILE A 48 -26.48 2.93 25.50
CA ILE A 48 -25.98 3.82 24.44
C ILE A 48 -24.61 4.42 24.81
N LEU A 49 -24.48 4.93 26.06
CA LEU A 49 -23.22 5.49 26.54
C LEU A 49 -22.10 4.43 26.55
N VAL A 50 -22.39 3.21 27.02
CA VAL A 50 -21.42 2.10 27.01
C VAL A 50 -21.00 1.73 25.60
N VAL A 51 -21.95 1.64 24.64
CA VAL A 51 -21.65 1.36 23.23
C VAL A 51 -20.83 2.47 22.59
N GLN A 52 -21.05 3.72 22.97
CA GLN A 52 -20.27 4.86 22.52
C GLN A 52 -18.86 4.93 23.18
N GLY A 53 -18.50 3.96 24.04
CA GLY A 53 -17.17 3.88 24.66
C GLY A 53 -16.99 4.73 25.90
N TYR A 54 -18.08 5.24 26.48
CA TYR A 54 -17.99 5.94 27.79
C TYR A 54 -17.71 4.95 28.88
N ARG A 55 -16.72 5.28 29.73
CA ARG A 55 -16.33 4.51 30.93
C ARG A 55 -16.20 5.43 32.13
N TYR A 56 -16.54 4.90 33.27
CA TYR A 56 -16.29 5.58 34.56
C TYR A 56 -14.88 5.28 35.02
N ASN A 57 -14.02 6.28 35.00
CA ASN A 57 -12.66 6.20 35.55
C ASN A 57 -12.75 6.27 37.10
N ARG A 58 -12.44 5.15 37.76
CA ARG A 58 -12.52 5.04 39.22
C ARG A 58 -11.44 5.85 39.94
N PHE A 59 -10.34 6.19 39.26
CA PHE A 59 -9.25 6.95 39.89
C PHE A 59 -9.54 8.45 39.91
N ASP A 60 -10.12 8.98 38.84
CA ASP A 60 -10.39 10.42 38.70
C ASP A 60 -11.87 10.78 38.94
N GLY A 61 -12.74 9.78 39.11
CA GLY A 61 -14.19 10.02 39.32
C GLY A 61 -14.91 10.61 38.11
N LYS A 62 -14.31 10.56 36.90
CA LYS A 62 -14.85 11.17 35.69
C LYS A 62 -15.37 10.12 34.71
N ILE A 63 -16.36 10.52 33.92
CA ILE A 63 -16.80 9.73 32.75
C ILE A 63 -15.95 10.16 31.57
N GLU A 64 -15.17 9.24 31.02
CA GLU A 64 -14.29 9.47 29.90
C GLU A 64 -14.75 8.62 28.71
N GLN A 65 -14.65 9.18 27.50
CA GLN A 65 -14.90 8.43 26.29
C GLN A 65 -13.58 7.91 25.73
N GLY A 66 -13.46 6.58 25.60
CA GLY A 66 -12.32 5.94 24.98
C GLY A 66 -12.53 5.68 23.48
N GLY A 67 -11.46 5.23 22.83
CA GLY A 67 -11.48 4.65 21.48
C GLY A 67 -11.18 3.15 21.54
N LEU A 68 -11.76 2.37 20.63
CA LEU A 68 -11.46 0.95 20.47
C LEU A 68 -10.18 0.82 19.67
N VAL A 69 -9.17 0.10 20.18
CA VAL A 69 -7.97 -0.25 19.44
C VAL A 69 -7.98 -1.74 19.17
N GLN A 70 -7.83 -2.11 17.91
CA GLN A 70 -7.72 -3.49 17.48
C GLN A 70 -6.28 -3.79 17.07
N PHE A 71 -5.71 -4.83 17.67
CA PHE A 71 -4.34 -5.27 17.46
C PHE A 71 -4.32 -6.57 16.69
N ASP A 72 -3.50 -6.63 15.65
CA ASP A 72 -3.08 -7.89 15.03
C ASP A 72 -1.60 -7.82 14.64
N SER A 73 -0.98 -8.97 14.43
CA SER A 73 0.43 -9.05 14.05
C SER A 73 0.71 -10.26 13.17
N ARG A 74 1.75 -10.14 12.36
CA ARG A 74 2.31 -11.26 11.61
C ARG A 74 3.76 -11.48 12.04
N PRO A 75 4.08 -12.66 12.61
CA PRO A 75 3.16 -13.73 12.99
C PRO A 75 2.25 -13.35 14.14
N SER A 76 1.08 -13.99 14.23
CA SER A 76 0.12 -13.79 15.31
C SER A 76 0.64 -14.28 16.67
N GLY A 77 -0.03 -13.92 17.75
CA GLY A 77 0.36 -14.35 19.11
C GLY A 77 1.44 -13.47 19.73
N ALA A 78 1.60 -12.22 19.26
CA ALA A 78 2.48 -11.25 19.92
C ALA A 78 1.87 -10.73 21.22
N THR A 79 2.71 -10.52 22.20
CA THR A 79 2.39 -9.82 23.45
C THR A 79 2.21 -8.34 23.15
N VAL A 80 1.11 -7.75 23.61
CA VAL A 80 0.80 -6.31 23.42
C VAL A 80 1.01 -5.59 24.74
N THR A 81 1.78 -4.50 24.73
CA THR A 81 1.99 -3.59 25.85
C THR A 81 1.52 -2.20 25.45
N VAL A 82 0.73 -1.57 26.31
CA VAL A 82 0.20 -0.20 26.15
C VAL A 82 0.70 0.62 27.32
N ASP A 83 1.43 1.71 27.05
CA ASP A 83 1.99 2.60 28.08
C ASP A 83 2.70 1.81 29.19
N ASP A 84 3.53 0.83 28.80
CA ASP A 84 4.26 -0.08 29.68
C ASP A 84 3.39 -1.10 30.47
N VAL A 85 2.07 -1.14 30.24
CA VAL A 85 1.16 -2.14 30.81
C VAL A 85 0.89 -3.25 29.81
N THR A 86 1.29 -4.47 30.13
CA THR A 86 1.06 -5.65 29.29
C THR A 86 -0.38 -6.10 29.36
N LEU A 87 -1.02 -6.28 28.19
CA LEU A 87 -2.37 -6.81 28.08
C LEU A 87 -2.41 -8.31 28.34
N ALA A 88 -3.50 -8.79 28.93
CA ALA A 88 -3.67 -10.22 29.24
C ALA A 88 -3.75 -11.10 27.97
N ASN A 89 -4.30 -10.58 26.90
CA ASN A 89 -4.47 -11.32 25.64
C ASN A 89 -3.43 -10.88 24.61
N LYS A 90 -2.90 -11.85 23.88
CA LYS A 90 -1.99 -11.66 22.74
C LYS A 90 -2.78 -11.24 21.49
N THR A 91 -2.07 -10.87 20.40
CA THR A 91 -2.68 -10.64 19.08
C THR A 91 -3.27 -11.94 18.51
N ALA A 92 -4.46 -11.96 17.87
CA ALA A 92 -5.34 -10.82 17.61
C ALA A 92 -6.19 -10.47 18.83
N ASN A 93 -6.22 -9.19 19.21
CA ASN A 93 -6.96 -8.74 20.38
C ASN A 93 -7.53 -7.32 20.15
N LYS A 94 -8.46 -6.92 20.99
CA LYS A 94 -9.03 -5.57 21.00
C LYS A 94 -9.19 -5.05 22.43
N VAL A 95 -8.93 -3.77 22.64
CA VAL A 95 -9.08 -3.10 23.92
C VAL A 95 -9.60 -1.67 23.73
N THR A 96 -10.36 -1.17 24.68
CA THR A 96 -10.74 0.25 24.69
C THR A 96 -9.71 0.99 25.53
N LEU A 97 -9.04 1.98 24.93
CA LEU A 97 -8.11 2.87 25.59
C LEU A 97 -8.75 4.25 25.78
N THR A 98 -8.24 5.02 26.74
CA THR A 98 -8.62 6.43 26.87
C THR A 98 -8.28 7.23 25.63
N SER A 99 -8.94 8.34 25.38
CA SER A 99 -8.54 9.24 24.30
C SER A 99 -7.23 9.93 24.66
N GLY A 100 -6.31 10.01 23.70
CA GLY A 100 -4.99 10.59 23.93
C GLY A 100 -3.89 9.84 23.19
N SER A 101 -2.65 10.23 23.45
CA SER A 101 -1.46 9.56 22.90
C SER A 101 -1.11 8.35 23.76
N HIS A 102 -0.90 7.22 23.12
CA HIS A 102 -0.49 5.95 23.75
C HIS A 102 0.70 5.37 23.02
N THR A 103 1.62 4.79 23.76
CA THR A 103 2.74 4.03 23.22
C THR A 103 2.38 2.55 23.18
N ILE A 104 2.31 1.97 21.97
CA ILE A 104 1.99 0.56 21.75
C ILE A 104 3.27 -0.18 21.42
N THR A 105 3.51 -1.29 22.13
CA THR A 105 4.59 -2.22 21.81
C THR A 105 4.01 -3.61 21.56
N MET A 106 4.40 -4.24 20.45
CA MET A 106 4.08 -5.64 20.16
C MET A 106 5.38 -6.42 20.07
N SER A 107 5.50 -7.50 20.83
CA SER A 107 6.70 -8.32 20.90
C SER A 107 6.36 -9.81 20.89
N ARG A 108 7.26 -10.60 20.30
CA ARG A 108 7.19 -12.06 20.29
C ARG A 108 8.60 -12.63 20.39
N ASP A 109 8.74 -13.71 21.13
CA ASP A 109 10.05 -14.38 21.28
C ASP A 109 10.63 -14.79 19.93
N GLY A 110 11.90 -14.48 19.70
CA GLY A 110 12.59 -14.71 18.45
C GLY A 110 12.36 -13.65 17.37
N TYR A 111 11.62 -12.59 17.68
CA TYR A 111 11.31 -11.51 16.74
C TYR A 111 11.69 -10.14 17.29
N SER A 112 12.01 -9.21 16.41
CA SER A 112 12.22 -7.81 16.76
C SER A 112 10.90 -7.17 17.19
N SER A 113 10.95 -6.40 18.30
CA SER A 113 9.77 -5.71 18.80
C SER A 113 9.35 -4.57 17.88
N TRP A 114 8.06 -4.43 17.68
CA TRP A 114 7.45 -3.29 17.00
C TRP A 114 6.93 -2.30 18.06
N LYS A 115 7.25 -1.01 17.89
CA LYS A 115 6.83 0.05 18.82
C LYS A 115 6.34 1.27 18.04
N LYS A 116 5.21 1.85 18.49
CA LYS A 116 4.63 3.05 17.86
C LYS A 116 3.84 3.88 18.84
N ASP A 117 3.96 5.20 18.73
CA ASP A 117 3.08 6.15 19.39
C ASP A 117 1.85 6.40 18.52
N VAL A 118 0.66 6.25 19.10
CA VAL A 118 -0.62 6.36 18.40
C VAL A 118 -1.52 7.35 19.11
N LEU A 119 -2.34 8.07 18.36
CA LEU A 119 -3.37 8.93 18.89
C LEU A 119 -4.73 8.22 18.87
N VAL A 120 -5.24 7.86 20.02
CA VAL A 120 -6.57 7.27 20.17
C VAL A 120 -7.58 8.41 20.25
N ARG A 121 -8.58 8.40 19.37
CA ARG A 121 -9.67 9.38 19.37
C ARG A 121 -10.91 8.78 20.04
N ALA A 122 -11.58 9.58 20.85
CA ALA A 122 -12.82 9.20 21.52
C ALA A 122 -13.89 8.73 20.51
N GLY A 123 -14.55 7.61 20.78
CA GLY A 123 -15.61 7.05 19.95
C GLY A 123 -15.16 6.48 18.59
N SER A 124 -13.86 6.41 18.32
CA SER A 124 -13.32 5.87 17.07
C SER A 124 -12.73 4.46 17.24
N VAL A 125 -12.54 3.78 16.11
CA VAL A 125 -11.79 2.52 16.06
C VAL A 125 -10.44 2.81 15.41
N LEU A 126 -9.36 2.43 16.11
CA LEU A 126 -8.00 2.46 15.59
C LEU A 126 -7.58 1.03 15.25
N TRP A 127 -7.20 0.81 13.99
CA TRP A 127 -6.74 -0.48 13.48
C TRP A 127 -5.22 -0.52 13.49
N LEU A 128 -4.65 -1.47 14.25
CA LEU A 128 -3.22 -1.81 14.27
C LEU A 128 -3.08 -3.29 13.86
N ASP A 129 -3.63 -3.64 12.69
CA ASP A 129 -3.71 -5.00 12.14
C ASP A 129 -2.60 -5.31 11.12
N TYR A 130 -1.75 -4.34 10.84
CA TYR A 130 -0.67 -4.38 9.86
C TYR A 130 0.71 -4.64 10.46
N THR A 131 0.81 -4.90 11.76
CA THR A 131 2.09 -5.07 12.43
C THR A 131 2.83 -6.29 11.91
N LEU A 132 4.00 -6.07 11.33
CA LEU A 132 4.91 -7.11 10.88
C LEU A 132 6.11 -7.21 11.82
N LEU A 133 6.31 -8.37 12.43
CA LEU A 133 7.45 -8.67 13.29
C LEU A 133 8.48 -9.45 12.47
N PHE A 134 9.73 -8.99 12.48
CA PHE A 134 10.83 -9.63 11.77
C PHE A 134 11.56 -10.61 12.68
N PRO A 135 11.88 -11.82 12.21
CA PRO A 135 12.68 -12.76 13.00
C PRO A 135 14.07 -12.20 13.25
N ASN A 136 14.59 -12.36 14.47
CA ASN A 136 15.95 -11.93 14.85
C ASN A 136 17.02 -12.76 14.12
N SER A 137 16.70 -14.02 13.82
CA SER A 137 17.59 -14.95 13.12
C SER A 137 16.76 -15.68 12.04
N PRO A 138 16.64 -15.09 10.84
CA PRO A 138 15.90 -15.73 9.76
C PRO A 138 16.67 -16.98 9.29
N GLU A 139 15.95 -18.08 9.08
CA GLU A 139 16.49 -19.25 8.42
C GLU A 139 16.63 -18.98 6.93
N ILE A 140 17.83 -19.24 6.39
CA ILE A 140 18.14 -19.01 4.97
C ILE A 140 18.34 -20.36 4.29
N THR A 141 17.50 -20.65 3.32
CA THR A 141 17.61 -21.84 2.48
C THR A 141 17.94 -21.45 1.04
N THR A 142 18.70 -22.30 0.35
CA THR A 142 19.06 -22.08 -1.06
C THR A 142 18.00 -22.73 -1.94
N ALA A 143 17.23 -21.91 -2.66
CA ALA A 143 16.23 -22.39 -3.61
C ALA A 143 16.83 -22.88 -4.92
N SER A 144 17.87 -22.21 -5.43
CA SER A 144 18.55 -22.56 -6.67
C SER A 144 19.95 -21.95 -6.73
N ARG A 145 20.87 -22.57 -7.49
CA ARG A 145 22.22 -22.06 -7.72
C ARG A 145 22.52 -22.03 -9.21
N TYR A 146 23.13 -20.94 -9.65
CA TYR A 146 23.58 -20.75 -11.02
C TYR A 146 25.07 -20.38 -10.99
N THR A 147 25.85 -20.90 -11.95
CA THR A 147 27.26 -20.54 -12.09
C THR A 147 27.43 -19.14 -12.67
N THR A 148 26.52 -18.72 -13.52
CA THR A 148 26.44 -17.38 -14.11
C THR A 148 24.99 -16.96 -14.16
N VAL A 149 24.71 -15.66 -14.03
CA VAL A 149 23.39 -15.06 -14.20
C VAL A 149 23.56 -13.82 -15.05
N SER A 150 22.90 -13.79 -16.20
CA SER A 150 22.85 -12.61 -17.04
C SER A 150 21.78 -11.62 -16.56
N SER A 151 20.62 -12.12 -16.19
CA SER A 151 19.50 -11.31 -15.75
C SER A 151 18.61 -12.11 -14.80
N ALA A 152 18.13 -11.49 -13.71
CA ALA A 152 17.20 -12.10 -12.77
C ALA A 152 16.14 -11.09 -12.30
N LEU A 153 14.90 -11.57 -12.10
CA LEU A 153 13.78 -10.72 -11.73
C LEU A 153 12.74 -11.50 -10.91
N ALA A 154 12.46 -11.06 -9.70
CA ALA A 154 11.38 -11.61 -8.88
C ALA A 154 10.02 -11.12 -9.40
N SER A 155 9.02 -12.00 -9.37
CA SER A 155 7.64 -11.65 -9.71
C SER A 155 7.04 -10.71 -8.65
N PRO A 156 6.08 -9.82 -9.01
CA PRO A 156 5.41 -8.90 -8.09
C PRO A 156 4.78 -9.60 -6.88
N ASN A 157 4.24 -10.80 -7.06
CA ASN A 157 3.66 -11.60 -5.97
C ASN A 157 4.71 -12.33 -5.10
N ALA A 158 6.01 -12.12 -5.37
CA ALA A 158 7.16 -12.74 -4.71
C ALA A 158 7.17 -14.30 -4.72
N LYS A 159 6.42 -14.94 -5.64
CA LYS A 159 6.27 -16.40 -5.71
C LYS A 159 7.14 -17.07 -6.77
N THR A 160 7.73 -16.31 -7.68
CA THR A 160 8.51 -16.83 -8.79
C THR A 160 9.74 -15.96 -9.04
N MET A 161 10.90 -16.59 -9.23
CA MET A 161 12.11 -15.95 -9.73
C MET A 161 12.30 -16.34 -11.19
N ALA A 162 12.39 -15.36 -12.09
CA ALA A 162 12.81 -15.56 -13.47
C ALA A 162 14.31 -15.28 -13.60
N VAL A 163 15.02 -16.12 -14.30
CA VAL A 163 16.47 -16.02 -14.51
C VAL A 163 16.82 -16.32 -15.98
N ILE A 164 17.57 -15.44 -16.63
CA ILE A 164 18.29 -15.75 -17.86
C ILE A 164 19.73 -16.05 -17.47
N VAL A 165 20.15 -17.27 -17.67
CA VAL A 165 21.50 -17.76 -17.32
C VAL A 165 22.52 -17.30 -18.35
N GLN A 166 22.23 -17.54 -19.63
CA GLN A 166 23.07 -17.15 -20.75
C GLN A 166 22.35 -16.08 -21.57
N ALA A 167 22.98 -14.90 -21.67
CA ALA A 167 22.37 -13.77 -22.37
C ALA A 167 22.01 -14.07 -23.83
N GLN A 168 22.75 -14.96 -24.51
CA GLN A 168 22.56 -15.30 -25.93
C GLN A 168 21.45 -16.31 -26.16
N ALA A 169 21.02 -17.03 -25.11
CA ALA A 169 20.01 -18.07 -25.19
C ALA A 169 18.59 -17.50 -24.98
N PRO A 170 17.62 -17.81 -25.89
CA PRO A 170 16.23 -17.41 -25.74
C PRO A 170 15.51 -18.31 -24.72
N GLU A 171 16.07 -18.47 -23.52
CA GLU A 171 15.56 -19.38 -22.48
C GLU A 171 15.50 -18.66 -21.13
N ILE A 172 14.37 -18.80 -20.46
CA ILE A 172 14.10 -18.25 -19.13
C ILE A 172 13.88 -19.40 -18.15
N SER A 173 14.68 -19.48 -17.10
CA SER A 173 14.47 -20.38 -15.97
C SER A 173 13.52 -19.75 -14.97
N LEU A 174 12.45 -20.45 -14.56
CA LEU A 174 11.46 -20.00 -13.59
C LEU A 174 11.53 -20.89 -12.35
N THR A 175 11.92 -20.34 -11.21
CA THR A 175 11.98 -21.05 -9.93
C THR A 175 10.84 -20.60 -9.02
N THR A 176 10.03 -21.54 -8.50
CA THR A 176 9.00 -21.25 -7.50
C THR A 176 9.64 -20.94 -6.15
N LEU A 177 9.11 -19.93 -5.42
CA LEU A 177 9.64 -19.44 -4.14
C LEU A 177 8.65 -19.62 -2.98
N ASP A 178 7.41 -20.01 -3.27
CA ASP A 178 6.31 -20.11 -2.29
C ASP A 178 6.05 -21.54 -1.83
N THR A 179 7.00 -22.44 -2.02
CA THR A 179 6.93 -23.86 -1.65
C THR A 179 8.18 -24.27 -0.87
N ASP A 180 8.03 -25.23 0.04
CA ASP A 180 9.15 -25.81 0.80
C ASP A 180 10.18 -26.54 -0.11
N THR A 181 9.73 -26.96 -1.29
CA THR A 181 10.55 -27.61 -2.31
C THR A 181 10.49 -26.79 -3.60
N PRO A 182 11.37 -25.81 -3.80
CA PRO A 182 11.40 -25.01 -5.02
C PRO A 182 11.57 -25.84 -6.29
N VAL A 183 10.73 -25.60 -7.29
CA VAL A 183 10.79 -26.27 -8.58
C VAL A 183 11.25 -25.27 -9.63
N THR A 184 12.20 -25.67 -10.46
CA THR A 184 12.67 -24.87 -11.62
C THR A 184 12.11 -25.47 -12.90
N SER A 185 11.40 -24.64 -13.66
CA SER A 185 10.94 -24.93 -15.02
C SER A 185 11.61 -23.99 -16.03
N LYS A 186 11.51 -24.31 -17.32
CA LYS A 186 12.09 -23.50 -18.39
C LYS A 186 11.01 -23.05 -19.37
N VAL A 187 11.13 -21.81 -19.81
CA VAL A 187 10.33 -21.21 -20.88
C VAL A 187 11.27 -20.82 -21.99
N SER A 188 11.07 -21.38 -23.19
CA SER A 188 11.86 -21.05 -24.38
C SER A 188 11.07 -20.10 -25.27
N ILE A 189 11.75 -19.07 -25.77
CA ILE A 189 11.21 -18.15 -26.79
C ILE A 189 11.50 -18.73 -28.16
N ALA A 190 10.43 -19.06 -28.89
CA ALA A 190 10.58 -19.66 -30.24
C ALA A 190 11.18 -18.66 -31.23
N THR A 191 12.02 -19.15 -32.15
CA THR A 191 12.80 -18.31 -33.04
C THR A 191 11.97 -17.48 -34.02
N GLU A 192 10.75 -17.90 -34.31
CA GLU A 192 9.79 -17.18 -35.14
C GLU A 192 9.21 -15.94 -34.45
N ASN A 193 9.36 -15.83 -33.12
CA ASN A 193 8.79 -14.73 -32.32
C ASN A 193 9.77 -13.57 -32.12
N PHE A 194 11.00 -13.65 -32.60
CA PHE A 194 11.96 -12.56 -32.51
C PHE A 194 12.78 -12.47 -33.80
N THR A 195 13.38 -11.30 -34.02
CA THR A 195 14.20 -11.08 -35.24
C THR A 195 15.53 -11.77 -35.10
N ALA A 196 15.83 -12.69 -36.02
CA ALA A 196 17.13 -13.35 -36.08
C ALA A 196 18.25 -12.33 -36.37
N PRO A 197 19.39 -12.37 -35.64
CA PRO A 197 20.53 -11.52 -35.95
C PRO A 197 21.10 -11.83 -37.34
N ALA A 198 21.72 -10.83 -37.96
CA ALA A 198 22.50 -11.06 -39.18
C ALA A 198 23.63 -12.07 -38.94
N ALA A 199 24.07 -12.78 -39.97
CA ALA A 199 25.14 -13.76 -39.83
C ALA A 199 26.40 -13.14 -39.19
N GLY A 200 26.85 -13.72 -38.09
CA GLY A 200 27.98 -13.23 -37.29
C GLY A 200 27.68 -12.09 -36.29
N ALA A 201 26.46 -11.57 -36.27
CA ALA A 201 26.07 -10.59 -35.25
C ALA A 201 25.69 -11.28 -33.91
N SER A 202 26.05 -10.64 -32.82
CA SER A 202 25.68 -11.10 -31.49
C SER A 202 24.22 -10.76 -31.18
N GLN A 203 23.61 -11.58 -30.31
CA GLN A 203 22.30 -11.28 -29.72
C GLN A 203 22.35 -11.43 -28.20
N THR A 204 21.50 -10.69 -27.48
CA THR A 204 21.35 -10.84 -26.05
C THR A 204 19.91 -10.65 -25.62
N PHE A 205 19.49 -11.48 -24.68
CA PHE A 205 18.19 -11.40 -24.00
C PHE A 205 18.38 -10.94 -22.54
N SER A 206 17.52 -10.06 -22.06
CA SER A 206 17.48 -9.63 -20.66
C SER A 206 16.05 -9.43 -20.18
N LEU A 207 15.79 -9.75 -18.93
CA LEU A 207 14.50 -9.51 -18.29
C LEU A 207 14.33 -8.02 -17.98
N VAL A 208 13.15 -7.48 -18.23
CA VAL A 208 12.84 -6.06 -18.01
C VAL A 208 11.85 -5.87 -16.86
N SER A 209 10.71 -6.51 -16.93
CA SER A 209 9.67 -6.44 -15.90
C SER A 209 8.70 -7.62 -15.99
N TRP A 210 7.95 -7.84 -14.93
CA TRP A 210 6.74 -8.64 -14.95
C TRP A 210 5.51 -7.75 -15.16
N ASP A 211 4.41 -8.35 -15.62
CA ASP A 211 3.10 -7.74 -15.50
C ASP A 211 2.59 -7.82 -14.05
N LYS A 212 1.53 -7.09 -13.73
CA LYS A 212 0.94 -7.03 -12.38
C LYS A 212 0.48 -8.38 -11.83
N ASP A 213 0.06 -9.28 -12.72
CA ASP A 213 -0.50 -10.60 -12.35
C ASP A 213 0.59 -11.69 -12.28
N SER A 214 1.87 -11.32 -12.49
CA SER A 214 3.00 -12.25 -12.48
C SER A 214 2.88 -13.38 -13.51
N ASN A 215 2.25 -13.09 -14.64
CA ASN A 215 2.01 -14.06 -15.73
C ASN A 215 2.83 -13.78 -16.98
N LEU A 216 3.04 -12.50 -17.29
CA LEU A 216 3.77 -12.06 -18.48
C LEU A 216 5.14 -11.50 -18.09
N LEU A 217 6.16 -11.92 -18.81
CA LEU A 217 7.52 -11.41 -18.71
C LEU A 217 7.82 -10.51 -19.89
N LEU A 218 8.29 -9.31 -19.62
CA LEU A 218 8.84 -8.43 -20.63
C LEU A 218 10.33 -8.72 -20.78
N VAL A 219 10.74 -9.07 -21.97
CA VAL A 219 12.11 -9.43 -22.34
C VAL A 219 12.62 -8.44 -23.36
N LYS A 220 13.80 -7.88 -23.12
CA LYS A 220 14.54 -7.07 -24.09
C LYS A 220 15.45 -8.00 -24.90
N HIS A 221 15.32 -7.97 -26.20
CA HIS A 221 16.21 -8.63 -27.15
C HIS A 221 17.02 -7.57 -27.92
N VAL A 222 18.33 -7.68 -27.84
CA VAL A 222 19.26 -6.83 -28.58
C VAL A 222 19.97 -7.72 -29.62
N TYR A 223 19.98 -7.28 -30.87
CA TYR A 223 20.61 -8.00 -31.99
C TYR A 223 21.32 -6.98 -32.90
N GLY A 224 22.64 -7.09 -32.98
CA GLY A 224 23.47 -6.06 -33.61
C GLY A 224 23.29 -4.71 -32.92
N ASP A 225 22.88 -3.69 -33.66
CA ASP A 225 22.57 -2.32 -33.20
C ASP A 225 21.08 -2.09 -32.91
N LYS A 226 20.24 -3.13 -33.02
CA LYS A 226 18.79 -3.05 -32.87
C LYS A 226 18.30 -3.64 -31.57
N THR A 227 17.17 -3.15 -31.15
CA THR A 227 16.48 -3.62 -29.93
C THR A 227 15.02 -3.86 -30.23
N GLU A 228 14.48 -4.96 -29.71
CA GLU A 228 13.06 -5.24 -29.67
C GLU A 228 12.63 -5.75 -28.29
N TYR A 229 11.34 -5.68 -28.03
CA TYR A 229 10.75 -6.09 -26.75
C TYR A 229 9.70 -7.17 -26.99
N LEU A 230 9.80 -8.22 -26.20
CA LEU A 230 8.96 -9.42 -26.27
C LEU A 230 8.15 -9.56 -25.01
N SER A 231 6.85 -9.83 -25.13
CA SER A 231 6.00 -10.24 -24.02
C SER A 231 5.85 -11.75 -24.04
N VAL A 232 6.30 -12.43 -22.97
CA VAL A 232 6.35 -13.89 -22.88
C VAL A 232 5.41 -14.36 -21.78
N ASP A 233 4.40 -15.17 -22.11
CA ASP A 233 3.53 -15.82 -21.13
C ASP A 233 4.25 -17.01 -20.50
N ARG A 234 4.52 -16.95 -19.19
CA ARG A 234 5.26 -18.00 -18.44
C ARG A 234 4.57 -19.35 -18.40
N ARG A 235 3.26 -19.42 -18.62
CA ARG A 235 2.46 -20.65 -18.53
C ARG A 235 2.34 -21.39 -19.85
N SER A 236 2.18 -20.62 -20.94
CA SER A 236 1.96 -21.16 -22.28
C SER A 236 3.19 -21.05 -23.19
N SER A 237 4.23 -20.33 -22.77
CA SER A 237 5.39 -19.92 -23.57
C SER A 237 5.02 -19.07 -24.82
N LYS A 238 3.75 -18.63 -24.92
CA LYS A 238 3.30 -17.78 -26.00
C LYS A 238 4.03 -16.44 -25.93
N THR A 239 4.59 -16.01 -27.04
CA THR A 239 5.37 -14.77 -27.14
C THR A 239 4.76 -13.83 -28.15
N ARG A 240 4.72 -12.54 -27.83
CA ARG A 240 4.35 -11.43 -28.73
C ARG A 240 5.56 -10.52 -28.90
N ASN A 241 5.89 -10.15 -30.12
CA ASN A 241 6.89 -9.12 -30.38
C ASN A 241 6.24 -7.74 -30.41
N ILE A 242 6.32 -7.03 -29.30
CA ILE A 242 5.67 -5.73 -29.10
C ILE A 242 6.20 -4.68 -30.10
N THR A 243 7.51 -4.66 -30.31
CA THR A 243 8.16 -3.68 -31.19
C THR A 243 7.70 -3.83 -32.64
N THR A 244 7.64 -5.06 -33.14
CA THR A 244 7.18 -5.36 -34.50
C THR A 244 5.67 -5.13 -34.63
N GLU A 245 4.89 -5.56 -33.66
CA GLU A 245 3.42 -5.43 -33.68
C GLU A 245 2.94 -3.98 -33.70
N LEU A 246 3.59 -3.11 -32.90
CA LEU A 246 3.19 -1.70 -32.79
C LEU A 246 4.01 -0.76 -33.70
N GLY A 247 5.06 -1.26 -34.36
CA GLY A 247 5.89 -0.46 -35.26
C GLY A 247 6.57 0.73 -34.56
N VAL A 248 6.92 0.61 -33.27
CA VAL A 248 7.48 1.70 -32.46
C VAL A 248 8.89 1.38 -31.99
N SER A 249 9.83 2.31 -32.20
CA SER A 249 11.17 2.20 -31.65
C SER A 249 11.23 2.76 -30.23
N VAL A 250 11.55 1.88 -29.27
CA VAL A 250 11.55 2.22 -27.85
C VAL A 250 12.89 1.87 -27.20
N GLU A 251 13.31 2.69 -26.23
CA GLU A 251 14.52 2.45 -25.44
C GLU A 251 14.22 1.84 -24.06
N LYS A 252 13.07 2.20 -23.49
CA LYS A 252 12.59 1.66 -22.22
C LYS A 252 11.09 1.43 -22.30
N ILE A 253 10.64 0.31 -21.74
CA ILE A 253 9.23 -0.06 -21.71
C ILE A 253 8.92 -0.75 -20.38
N ALA A 254 7.70 -0.60 -19.88
CA ALA A 254 7.20 -1.26 -18.68
C ALA A 254 5.69 -1.51 -18.78
N TYR A 255 5.22 -2.59 -18.17
CA TYR A 255 3.79 -2.85 -18.04
C TYR A 255 3.12 -1.80 -17.14
N SER A 256 1.88 -1.48 -17.46
CA SER A 256 0.97 -0.83 -16.54
C SER A 256 0.64 -1.79 -15.38
N LEU A 257 0.60 -1.27 -14.15
CA LEU A 257 0.17 -2.05 -12.99
C LEU A 257 -1.37 -2.10 -12.82
N GLY A 258 -2.10 -1.53 -13.79
CA GLY A 258 -3.57 -1.61 -13.84
C GLY A 258 -4.11 -2.64 -14.83
N ASP A 259 -3.45 -2.78 -15.99
CA ASP A 259 -3.88 -3.64 -17.09
C ASP A 259 -2.65 -4.18 -17.85
N SER A 260 -2.55 -5.49 -17.96
CA SER A 260 -1.42 -6.17 -18.63
C SER A 260 -1.40 -5.98 -20.16
N ASN A 261 -2.46 -5.46 -20.77
CA ASN A 261 -2.46 -5.05 -22.18
C ASN A 261 -1.91 -3.64 -22.40
N ILE A 262 -1.74 -2.88 -21.33
CA ILE A 262 -1.23 -1.51 -21.40
C ILE A 262 0.23 -1.48 -20.95
N LEU A 263 1.07 -0.84 -21.78
CA LEU A 263 2.45 -0.55 -21.44
C LEU A 263 2.71 0.95 -21.59
N TYR A 264 3.76 1.39 -20.94
CA TYR A 264 4.32 2.73 -21.12
C TYR A 264 5.74 2.58 -21.64
N ALA A 265 6.10 3.44 -22.58
CA ALA A 265 7.39 3.37 -23.23
C ALA A 265 8.02 4.75 -23.42
N ARG A 266 9.33 4.82 -23.23
CA ARG A 266 10.15 5.94 -23.71
C ARG A 266 10.67 5.57 -25.09
N THR A 267 10.32 6.40 -26.05
CA THR A 267 10.77 6.24 -27.45
C THR A 267 12.21 6.70 -27.62
N THR A 268 12.81 6.38 -28.76
CA THR A 268 14.13 6.90 -29.17
C THR A 268 14.14 8.42 -29.34
N SER A 269 12.98 9.07 -29.52
CA SER A 269 12.81 10.54 -29.52
C SER A 269 12.59 11.14 -28.13
N ASN A 270 12.84 10.39 -27.05
CA ASN A 270 12.65 10.82 -25.66
C ASN A 270 11.21 11.24 -25.31
N GLU A 271 10.22 10.59 -25.93
CA GLU A 271 8.81 10.80 -25.61
C GLU A 271 8.27 9.65 -24.77
N LEU A 272 7.52 9.96 -23.73
CA LEU A 272 6.74 8.97 -22.99
C LEU A 272 5.41 8.74 -23.70
N ARG A 273 5.11 7.50 -24.06
CA ARG A 273 3.90 7.10 -24.77
C ARG A 273 3.23 5.91 -24.08
N ARG A 274 1.90 5.82 -24.21
CA ARG A 274 1.12 4.65 -23.84
C ARG A 274 0.98 3.73 -25.06
N LEU A 275 1.26 2.46 -24.84
CA LEU A 275 1.10 1.38 -25.81
C LEU A 275 -0.09 0.50 -25.38
N ASP A 276 -0.97 0.18 -26.30
CA ASP A 276 -2.15 -0.65 -26.04
C ASP A 276 -2.11 -1.90 -26.91
N LEU A 277 -1.79 -3.04 -26.30
CA LEU A 277 -1.70 -4.33 -27.00
C LEU A 277 -3.08 -4.91 -27.36
N GLY A 278 -4.15 -4.48 -26.67
CA GLY A 278 -5.52 -4.92 -26.95
C GLY A 278 -6.06 -4.34 -28.25
N SER A 279 -5.76 -3.07 -28.51
CA SER A 279 -6.17 -2.34 -29.71
C SER A 279 -5.05 -2.18 -30.74
N SER A 280 -3.83 -2.66 -30.44
CA SER A 280 -2.60 -2.47 -31.25
C SER A 280 -2.36 -1.00 -31.61
N THR A 281 -2.47 -0.10 -30.61
CA THR A 281 -2.33 1.35 -30.83
C THR A 281 -1.25 1.97 -29.95
N VAL A 282 -0.67 3.07 -30.46
CA VAL A 282 0.30 3.91 -29.75
C VAL A 282 -0.29 5.31 -29.57
N SER A 283 -0.27 5.83 -28.35
CA SER A 283 -0.78 7.18 -28.05
C SER A 283 0.11 8.29 -28.65
N GLY A 284 -0.42 9.53 -28.66
CA GLY A 284 0.42 10.70 -28.72
C GLY A 284 1.36 10.80 -27.52
N PRO A 285 2.33 11.74 -27.54
CA PRO A 285 3.24 11.94 -26.41
C PRO A 285 2.49 12.35 -25.15
N LEU A 286 2.69 11.63 -24.06
CA LEU A 286 2.20 11.99 -22.72
C LEU A 286 3.13 13.03 -22.05
N ALA A 287 4.42 12.88 -22.28
CA ALA A 287 5.46 13.82 -21.92
C ALA A 287 6.58 13.78 -22.95
N THR A 288 7.30 14.89 -23.11
CA THR A 288 8.45 15.03 -24.01
C THR A 288 9.73 15.30 -23.23
N ASN A 289 10.87 15.16 -23.88
CA ASN A 289 12.18 15.36 -23.26
C ASN A 289 12.43 14.45 -22.03
N VAL A 290 11.91 13.23 -22.05
CA VAL A 290 11.95 12.28 -20.95
C VAL A 290 13.29 11.55 -20.94
N ALA A 291 14.01 11.62 -19.81
CA ALA A 291 15.24 10.88 -19.58
C ALA A 291 14.94 9.46 -19.10
N ASN A 292 13.97 9.33 -18.18
CA ASN A 292 13.59 8.07 -17.58
C ASN A 292 12.15 8.14 -17.06
N PHE A 293 11.51 6.98 -16.83
CA PHE A 293 10.19 6.90 -16.22
C PHE A 293 10.06 5.64 -15.36
N THR A 294 9.10 5.66 -14.45
CA THR A 294 8.73 4.52 -13.60
C THR A 294 7.21 4.43 -13.51
N VAL A 295 6.66 3.23 -13.64
CA VAL A 295 5.25 2.94 -13.36
C VAL A 295 5.15 2.51 -11.91
N THR A 296 4.28 3.16 -11.15
CA THR A 296 4.12 2.94 -9.71
C THR A 296 2.81 2.23 -9.38
N GLU A 297 2.71 1.62 -8.20
CA GLU A 297 1.55 0.79 -7.82
C GLU A 297 0.24 1.59 -7.70
N ASP A 298 0.30 2.88 -7.43
CA ASP A 298 -0.83 3.80 -7.44
C ASP A 298 -1.32 4.18 -8.85
N ARG A 299 -0.86 3.44 -9.88
CA ARG A 299 -1.15 3.66 -11.30
C ARG A 299 -0.70 5.02 -11.82
N THR A 300 0.28 5.59 -11.19
CA THR A 300 0.94 6.82 -11.61
C THR A 300 2.19 6.46 -12.42
N ILE A 301 2.44 7.19 -13.48
CA ILE A 301 3.67 7.12 -14.26
C ILE A 301 4.48 8.33 -13.91
N THR A 302 5.55 8.18 -13.15
CA THR A 302 6.49 9.25 -12.85
C THR A 302 7.58 9.30 -13.91
N TYR A 303 8.10 10.49 -14.19
CA TYR A 303 9.19 10.66 -15.13
C TYR A 303 10.18 11.74 -14.66
N GLU A 304 11.42 11.59 -15.11
CA GLU A 304 12.49 12.57 -15.02
C GLU A 304 12.79 13.10 -16.43
N SER A 305 12.97 14.42 -16.57
CA SER A 305 13.36 15.00 -17.86
C SER A 305 14.87 14.98 -18.09
N LEU A 306 15.28 15.06 -19.34
CA LEU A 306 16.59 15.55 -19.70
C LEU A 306 16.68 17.06 -19.37
N PRO A 307 17.89 17.64 -19.23
CA PRO A 307 18.03 19.08 -19.08
C PRO A 307 17.46 19.79 -20.33
N ASP A 308 16.78 20.91 -20.11
CA ASP A 308 16.36 21.79 -21.18
C ASP A 308 17.49 22.76 -21.58
N SER A 309 17.19 23.76 -22.43
CA SER A 309 18.16 24.75 -22.91
C SER A 309 18.72 25.63 -21.81
N GLU A 310 18.06 25.72 -20.65
CA GLU A 310 18.49 26.52 -19.48
C GLU A 310 19.17 25.63 -18.41
N GLY A 311 19.34 24.33 -18.70
CA GLY A 311 19.87 23.33 -17.78
C GLY A 311 18.89 22.92 -16.68
N ILE A 312 17.58 23.15 -16.89
CA ILE A 312 16.56 22.77 -15.92
C ILE A 312 16.09 21.34 -16.20
N ARG A 313 16.12 20.50 -15.17
CA ARG A 313 15.53 19.17 -15.16
C ARG A 313 14.25 19.16 -14.34
N THR A 314 13.24 18.45 -14.79
CA THR A 314 11.97 18.33 -14.11
C THR A 314 11.67 16.90 -13.72
N VAL A 315 10.93 16.73 -12.65
CA VAL A 315 10.22 15.50 -12.31
C VAL A 315 8.74 15.76 -12.38
N GLY A 316 8.03 14.83 -12.97
CA GLY A 316 6.59 14.95 -13.16
C GLY A 316 5.90 13.61 -13.14
N TYR A 317 4.61 13.64 -13.40
CA TYR A 317 3.78 12.44 -13.44
C TYR A 317 2.67 12.55 -14.49
N VAL A 318 2.19 11.37 -14.89
CA VAL A 318 0.96 11.16 -15.65
C VAL A 318 0.13 10.16 -14.86
N THR A 319 -1.15 10.46 -14.61
CA THR A 319 -2.07 9.48 -14.03
C THR A 319 -2.62 8.58 -15.13
N SER A 320 -2.79 7.29 -14.83
CA SER A 320 -3.27 6.29 -15.80
C SER A 320 -4.58 6.74 -16.46
N GLY A 321 -4.64 6.64 -17.78
CA GLY A 321 -5.79 7.07 -18.59
C GLY A 321 -5.78 8.54 -19.03
N ASN A 322 -4.87 9.37 -18.49
CA ASN A 322 -4.75 10.77 -18.87
C ASN A 322 -3.78 10.97 -20.03
N THR A 323 -3.88 12.11 -20.69
CA THR A 323 -3.15 12.45 -21.92
C THR A 323 -2.07 13.50 -21.71
N LYS A 324 -2.04 14.16 -20.56
CA LYS A 324 -1.09 15.23 -20.22
C LYS A 324 -0.27 14.85 -19.01
N SER A 325 0.96 15.33 -18.97
CA SER A 325 1.83 15.24 -17.81
C SER A 325 1.71 16.49 -16.93
N ARG A 326 2.11 16.33 -15.67
CA ARG A 326 2.17 17.41 -14.70
C ARG A 326 3.50 17.42 -13.97
N THR A 327 4.11 18.61 -13.85
CA THR A 327 5.37 18.80 -13.12
C THR A 327 5.13 18.80 -11.62
N ILE A 328 6.00 18.10 -10.88
CA ILE A 328 6.04 18.08 -9.41
C ILE A 328 7.10 19.05 -8.89
N ALA A 329 8.30 19.03 -9.49
CA ALA A 329 9.42 19.85 -9.10
C ALA A 329 10.37 20.07 -10.28
N SER A 330 11.12 21.17 -10.21
CA SER A 330 12.18 21.50 -11.16
C SER A 330 13.48 21.76 -10.42
N PHE A 331 14.60 21.34 -11.02
CA PHE A 331 15.93 21.43 -10.45
C PHE A 331 16.85 22.10 -11.46
N LYS A 332 17.58 23.12 -11.04
CA LYS A 332 18.62 23.71 -11.86
C LYS A 332 19.86 22.83 -11.76
N GLU A 333 20.42 22.45 -12.87
CA GLU A 333 21.44 21.44 -12.94
C GLU A 333 22.74 21.82 -12.23
N SER A 334 23.22 20.85 -11.41
CA SER A 334 24.65 20.53 -11.38
C SER A 334 24.77 19.26 -12.24
N THR A 335 25.57 19.31 -13.28
CA THR A 335 25.62 18.41 -14.44
C THR A 335 25.80 16.90 -14.16
N THR A 336 25.98 16.50 -12.93
CA THR A 336 26.29 15.13 -12.51
C THR A 336 25.34 14.54 -11.45
N ALA A 337 24.34 15.31 -11.00
CA ALA A 337 23.45 14.83 -9.94
C ALA A 337 22.44 13.82 -10.49
N ASP A 338 22.36 12.64 -9.86
CA ASP A 338 21.30 11.71 -10.11
C ASP A 338 19.95 12.32 -9.74
N LEU A 339 18.97 12.20 -10.62
CA LEU A 339 17.60 12.59 -10.38
C LEU A 339 16.71 11.38 -10.52
N ARG A 340 15.94 11.06 -9.48
CA ARG A 340 14.98 9.95 -9.47
C ARG A 340 13.71 10.40 -8.77
N ILE A 341 12.58 9.82 -9.20
CA ILE A 341 11.28 10.00 -8.56
C ILE A 341 10.53 8.68 -8.50
N THR A 342 9.81 8.48 -7.42
CA THR A 342 8.84 7.39 -7.28
C THR A 342 7.66 7.86 -6.44
N THR A 343 6.51 7.19 -6.58
CA THR A 343 5.32 7.40 -5.75
C THR A 343 4.84 6.09 -5.18
N GLY A 344 4.12 6.15 -4.08
CA GLY A 344 3.50 5.00 -3.44
C GLY A 344 2.40 5.42 -2.50
N GLU A 345 1.50 4.51 -2.19
CA GLU A 345 0.43 4.72 -1.23
C GLU A 345 0.67 3.82 -0.01
N TYR A 346 0.68 4.43 1.19
CA TYR A 346 0.76 3.70 2.44
C TYR A 346 -0.33 4.20 3.39
N TYR A 347 -1.24 3.30 3.79
CA TYR A 347 -2.39 3.59 4.67
C TYR A 347 -3.28 4.74 4.20
N GLY A 348 -3.63 4.75 2.89
CA GLY A 348 -4.48 5.77 2.29
C GLY A 348 -3.82 7.15 2.15
N GLU A 349 -2.52 7.23 2.39
CA GLU A 349 -1.73 8.43 2.23
C GLU A 349 -0.76 8.26 1.06
N HIS A 350 -0.81 9.18 0.11
CA HIS A 350 0.12 9.17 -1.03
C HIS A 350 1.44 9.85 -0.66
N TYR A 351 2.52 9.25 -1.09
CA TYR A 351 3.88 9.74 -0.90
C TYR A 351 4.55 9.95 -2.24
N VAL A 352 5.27 11.06 -2.35
CA VAL A 352 6.15 11.37 -3.47
C VAL A 352 7.56 11.43 -2.93
N VAL A 353 8.44 10.64 -3.49
CA VAL A 353 9.84 10.55 -3.08
C VAL A 353 10.72 10.98 -4.24
N THR A 354 11.58 11.95 -4.00
CA THR A 354 12.57 12.43 -4.96
C THR A 354 13.97 12.27 -4.41
N LEU A 355 14.88 11.79 -5.25
CA LEU A 355 16.31 11.77 -4.98
C LEU A 355 16.98 12.73 -5.97
N TYR A 356 17.67 13.76 -5.46
CA TYR A 356 18.46 14.66 -6.25
C TYR A 356 19.88 14.74 -5.70
N GLY A 357 20.85 14.20 -6.44
CA GLY A 357 22.18 13.95 -5.94
C GLY A 357 22.15 13.06 -4.71
N GLU A 358 22.66 13.55 -3.59
CA GLU A 358 22.64 12.84 -2.31
C GLU A 358 21.43 13.18 -1.43
N THR A 359 20.49 14.02 -1.91
CA THR A 359 19.35 14.47 -1.13
C THR A 359 18.10 13.67 -1.46
N LEU A 360 17.64 12.85 -0.52
CA LEU A 360 16.34 12.17 -0.54
C LEU A 360 15.31 13.05 0.14
N THR A 361 14.24 13.41 -0.58
CA THR A 361 13.11 14.18 -0.03
C THR A 361 11.84 13.36 -0.13
N ILE A 362 11.15 13.18 0.97
CA ILE A 362 9.87 12.47 1.07
C ILE A 362 8.79 13.50 1.36
N LYS A 363 7.81 13.57 0.48
CA LYS A 363 6.63 14.44 0.63
C LYS A 363 5.37 13.60 0.68
N LYS A 364 4.36 14.08 1.40
CA LYS A 364 3.04 13.48 1.55
C LYS A 364 2.00 14.43 0.99
N GLY A 365 0.98 13.89 0.30
CA GLY A 365 -0.16 14.64 -0.23
C GLY A 365 -0.77 13.96 -1.44
N ASN A 366 -1.93 14.43 -1.87
CA ASN A 366 -2.63 13.84 -3.00
C ASN A 366 -2.02 14.31 -4.32
N LEU A 367 -1.87 13.36 -5.25
CA LEU A 367 -1.60 13.63 -6.66
C LEU A 367 -2.94 13.73 -7.38
N PRO A 368 -3.42 14.95 -7.71
CA PRO A 368 -4.63 15.08 -8.51
C PRO A 368 -4.41 14.50 -9.90
N SER A 369 -5.50 14.18 -10.60
CA SER A 369 -5.42 13.77 -12.02
C SER A 369 -4.51 14.73 -12.78
N SER A 370 -3.61 14.21 -13.61
CA SER A 370 -2.63 15.04 -14.32
C SER A 370 -3.29 16.01 -15.32
N ASP A 371 -4.53 15.72 -15.75
CA ASP A 371 -5.34 16.61 -16.59
C ASP A 371 -6.19 17.61 -15.78
N SER A 372 -6.23 17.49 -14.43
CA SER A 372 -6.98 18.38 -13.55
C SER A 372 -6.30 19.75 -13.37
N ALA A 373 -7.09 20.79 -13.14
CA ALA A 373 -6.61 22.11 -12.72
C ALA A 373 -6.35 22.25 -11.21
N ASP A 374 -6.66 21.20 -10.41
CA ASP A 374 -6.52 21.22 -8.96
C ASP A 374 -5.06 21.46 -8.54
N ALA A 375 -4.85 22.24 -7.50
CA ALA A 375 -3.50 22.53 -7.03
C ALA A 375 -2.82 21.29 -6.42
N LEU A 376 -1.56 21.05 -6.81
CA LEU A 376 -0.72 20.03 -6.19
C LEU A 376 -0.31 20.51 -4.79
N LYS A 377 -0.72 19.80 -3.75
CA LYS A 377 -0.41 20.12 -2.35
C LYS A 377 0.41 18.98 -1.75
N LEU A 378 1.71 19.17 -1.63
CA LEU A 378 2.64 18.23 -1.03
C LEU A 378 3.30 18.84 0.21
N THR A 379 3.29 18.11 1.31
CA THR A 379 3.95 18.50 2.58
C THR A 379 5.18 17.62 2.78
N GLU A 380 6.32 18.24 3.10
CA GLU A 380 7.56 17.51 3.40
C GLU A 380 7.40 16.71 4.70
N VAL A 381 7.72 15.42 4.64
CA VAL A 381 7.69 14.48 5.78
C VAL A 381 9.10 14.23 6.30
N ALA A 382 10.06 14.09 5.39
CA ALA A 382 11.46 13.84 5.73
C ALA A 382 12.38 14.32 4.60
N LYS A 383 13.58 14.72 5.02
CA LYS A 383 14.70 15.04 4.14
C LYS A 383 15.95 14.37 4.70
N LEU A 384 16.61 13.54 3.92
CA LEU A 384 17.74 12.71 4.33
C LEU A 384 18.90 12.88 3.37
N THR A 385 20.12 12.76 3.88
CA THR A 385 21.33 12.66 3.05
C THR A 385 21.68 11.19 2.84
N VAL A 386 21.79 10.80 1.56
CA VAL A 386 22.21 9.45 1.14
C VAL A 386 23.64 9.54 0.65
N SER A 387 24.59 9.00 1.40
CA SER A 387 26.00 9.03 1.00
C SER A 387 26.25 8.14 -0.21
N GLY A 388 26.67 8.71 -1.32
CA GLY A 388 26.98 8.05 -2.59
C GLY A 388 25.87 8.18 -3.64
N SER A 389 26.23 7.94 -4.93
CA SER A 389 25.26 8.02 -6.03
C SER A 389 24.16 6.99 -5.87
N GLY A 390 22.93 7.45 -5.79
CA GLY A 390 21.74 6.60 -5.70
C GLY A 390 21.39 5.97 -7.05
N THR A 391 21.64 4.66 -7.18
CA THR A 391 21.37 3.92 -8.42
C THR A 391 19.93 3.41 -8.51
N TYR A 392 19.28 3.25 -7.36
CA TYR A 392 17.91 2.75 -7.24
C TYR A 392 17.12 3.56 -6.21
N LEU A 393 15.85 3.81 -6.52
CA LEU A 393 14.88 4.43 -5.62
C LEU A 393 13.55 3.67 -5.75
N GLY A 394 12.95 3.27 -4.62
CA GLY A 394 11.68 2.54 -4.64
C GLY A 394 11.04 2.38 -3.27
N PHE A 395 9.88 1.74 -3.29
CA PHE A 395 9.15 1.33 -2.10
C PHE A 395 9.26 -0.19 -1.88
N SER A 396 9.11 -0.63 -0.64
CA SER A 396 8.89 -2.05 -0.33
C SER A 396 7.55 -2.52 -0.91
N PRO A 397 7.32 -3.84 -1.05
CA PRO A 397 6.03 -4.36 -1.55
C PRO A 397 4.80 -3.94 -0.74
N THR A 398 4.99 -3.53 0.51
CA THR A 398 3.92 -3.00 1.37
C THR A 398 3.84 -1.47 1.36
N ASN A 399 4.69 -0.80 0.58
CA ASN A 399 4.87 0.65 0.54
C ASN A 399 5.21 1.32 1.89
N ARG A 400 5.50 0.52 2.94
CA ARG A 400 5.91 1.05 4.24
C ARG A 400 7.31 1.64 4.24
N MET A 401 8.24 0.98 3.53
CA MET A 401 9.64 1.38 3.49
C MET A 401 9.96 2.04 2.16
N VAL A 402 10.61 3.20 2.22
CA VAL A 402 11.33 3.79 1.08
C VAL A 402 12.76 3.32 1.14
N TYR A 403 13.36 2.92 0.03
CA TYR A 403 14.77 2.55 0.00
C TYR A 403 15.52 3.13 -1.21
N VAL A 404 16.76 3.46 -0.95
CA VAL A 404 17.73 3.95 -1.93
C VAL A 404 18.92 3.01 -1.94
N GLY A 405 19.21 2.43 -3.11
CA GLY A 405 20.45 1.70 -3.35
C GLY A 405 21.56 2.68 -3.73
N ALA A 406 22.64 2.70 -2.96
CA ALA A 406 23.81 3.57 -3.21
C ALA A 406 25.11 2.74 -3.09
N GLY A 407 25.62 2.25 -4.21
CA GLY A 407 26.77 1.36 -4.26
C GLY A 407 26.53 0.07 -3.47
N THR A 408 27.33 -0.18 -2.43
CA THR A 408 27.18 -1.35 -1.53
C THR A 408 26.28 -1.09 -0.31
N ARG A 409 25.49 -0.02 -0.35
CA ARG A 409 24.60 0.37 0.75
C ARG A 409 23.16 0.45 0.29
N ILE A 410 22.24 0.14 1.21
CA ILE A 410 20.82 0.40 1.06
C ILE A 410 20.41 1.30 2.23
N VAL A 411 19.97 2.51 1.92
CA VAL A 411 19.37 3.42 2.90
C VAL A 411 17.88 3.19 2.88
N THR A 412 17.29 2.96 4.04
CA THR A 412 15.85 2.76 4.19
C THR A 412 15.24 3.87 5.05
N TYR A 413 14.00 4.23 4.76
CA TYR A 413 13.19 5.10 5.62
C TYR A 413 11.83 4.44 5.86
N ASP A 414 11.49 4.26 7.14
CA ASP A 414 10.20 3.71 7.56
C ASP A 414 9.18 4.85 7.66
N LEU A 415 8.17 4.84 6.80
CA LEU A 415 7.11 5.85 6.77
C LEU A 415 6.25 5.83 8.03
N GLU A 416 6.17 4.68 8.69
CA GLU A 416 5.38 4.52 9.91
C GLU A 416 6.15 4.96 11.14
N LEU A 417 7.36 4.45 11.32
CA LEU A 417 8.19 4.76 12.49
C LEU A 417 8.98 6.06 12.33
N LYS A 418 8.97 6.68 11.14
CA LYS A 418 9.65 7.93 10.80
C LYS A 418 11.15 7.91 11.16
N ASN A 419 11.79 6.78 10.94
CA ASN A 419 13.20 6.59 11.17
C ASN A 419 13.91 6.05 9.92
N SER A 420 15.21 6.21 9.87
CA SER A 420 16.05 5.72 8.79
C SER A 420 17.07 4.71 9.30
N ALA A 421 17.43 3.76 8.45
CA ALA A 421 18.50 2.81 8.68
C ALA A 421 19.36 2.66 7.43
N THR A 422 20.63 2.28 7.63
CA THR A 422 21.55 1.99 6.53
C THR A 422 22.02 0.54 6.66
N LEU A 423 21.76 -0.25 5.64
CA LEU A 423 22.24 -1.61 5.49
C LEU A 423 23.47 -1.60 4.59
N ARG A 424 24.49 -2.36 4.93
CA ARG A 424 25.67 -2.60 4.06
C ARG A 424 25.53 -4.00 3.46
N LEU A 425 25.66 -4.07 2.15
CA LEU A 425 25.79 -5.34 1.44
C LEU A 425 27.23 -5.83 1.63
N GLN A 426 27.39 -7.07 2.04
CA GLN A 426 28.69 -7.74 2.20
C GLN A 426 29.14 -8.34 0.89
#